data_88ecebb67d250091a32db20743f1cb80
#
_entry.id   88ecebb67d250091a32db20743f1cb80
#
_cell.length_a   1.000
_cell.length_b   1.000
_cell.length_c   1.000
_cell.angle_alpha   90.00
_cell.angle_beta   90.00
_cell.angle_gamma   90.00
#
_symmetry.space_group_name_H-M   'P 1'
#
loop_
_entity.id
_entity.type
_entity.pdbx_description
1 polymer ?
#
loop_
_entity_poly.entity_id
_entity_poly.type
_entity_poly.pdbx_seq_one_letter_code
_entity_poly.pdbx_strand_id
1 'polypeptide(L)'
;YKDAKNSFRAIREENEMEFSGVYHKTSEQMSYALDEDRLIVNIKTGYDVKQVFIHYGDPYEAGILGGKETWIGKRVEMIYKKRLPYQIWWTTTLLPEYKRCKYYFELWTEKEVWYYFEDGFLTEEQLRMDGRMQQCFIVPWMNPADINRTPAWVNETIWYQIFPDRFCNGTPKKNGDDITPWRNHGTVTNEEKFGGNLEGIRQRLSYLQELGITGIYLNPIMKAESNHKYDTTDYTKIDPFFGDADTMKVLCKEAHEKGIRIMVDAVFNHSGRKFEPWIDILEHGKESRYADWFMVEDWEQVQKRGDTRDRRFYSFAFTDGMPKLNTNNEEVIQYFCKICEDWVREFDIDGIRFDVGNEVSHRFLKRIREHLKTIKPDIYLLGEIWHDASQWLQGDEYDSVMNYPLLSGIHDFFLDKTMKKEEFEYMVNRCYTMYMQQNNDVLFNLLDSHDTERLMNRFHDLDKFYQQLSILFTLPGSPCIYYGTEIAMEGAHDPDCRRCMPWSEIESEENQKKIATMRKLIMLRRNEKVCRSLHFHFPNGYENDRCVEYIKLDEEGNKIEVLLNASDEEIKVKGDGEVLFAREFDGEILGVNGTLIRRM
;
A
#
# COMPACT_ATOMS: atom_id res chain seq x y z
N TYR A 1 -9.08 -32.83 37.36
CA TYR A 1 -8.90 -32.68 35.91
C TYR A 1 -10.17 -33.01 35.11
N LYS A 2 -10.98 -33.99 35.51
CA LYS A 2 -12.26 -34.30 34.86
C LYS A 2 -13.35 -33.28 35.18
N ASP A 3 -13.38 -32.77 36.41
CA ASP A 3 -14.38 -31.76 36.84
C ASP A 3 -14.10 -30.40 36.23
N ALA A 4 -12.84 -30.01 36.04
CA ALA A 4 -12.47 -28.78 35.33
C ALA A 4 -12.85 -28.82 33.82
N LYS A 5 -12.69 -30.00 33.16
CA LYS A 5 -13.11 -30.16 31.76
C LYS A 5 -14.63 -30.11 31.58
N ASN A 6 -15.38 -30.62 32.55
CA ASN A 6 -16.85 -30.58 32.50
C ASN A 6 -17.39 -29.19 32.80
N SER A 7 -16.75 -28.41 33.70
CA SER A 7 -17.12 -27.02 33.95
C SER A 7 -16.82 -26.10 32.75
N PHE A 8 -15.67 -26.31 32.08
CA PHE A 8 -15.36 -25.57 30.85
C PHE A 8 -16.28 -25.91 29.67
N ARG A 9 -16.80 -27.16 29.62
CA ARG A 9 -17.74 -27.57 28.56
C ARG A 9 -19.15 -27.07 28.83
N ALA A 10 -19.60 -27.05 30.11
CA ALA A 10 -20.89 -26.51 30.53
C ALA A 10 -20.94 -24.97 30.32
N ILE A 11 -19.85 -24.25 30.62
CA ILE A 11 -19.75 -22.79 30.39
C ILE A 11 -19.88 -22.45 28.89
N ARG A 12 -19.43 -23.33 27.99
CA ARG A 12 -19.54 -23.14 26.53
C ARG A 12 -20.96 -23.32 25.97
N GLU A 13 -21.81 -24.08 26.65
CA GLU A 13 -23.18 -24.36 26.19
C GLU A 13 -24.22 -23.32 26.72
N GLU A 14 -23.85 -22.49 27.71
CA GLU A 14 -24.74 -21.50 28.32
C GLU A 14 -24.50 -20.05 27.89
N ASN A 15 -23.30 -19.70 27.41
CA ASN A 15 -22.95 -18.33 27.04
C ASN A 15 -23.20 -18.05 25.57
N GLU A 16 -23.84 -16.92 25.28
CA GLU A 16 -24.10 -16.44 23.92
C GLU A 16 -22.83 -15.87 23.28
N MET A 17 -21.87 -15.39 24.08
CA MET A 17 -20.68 -14.70 23.58
C MET A 17 -19.61 -15.70 23.07
N GLU A 18 -19.15 -15.49 21.85
CA GLU A 18 -18.02 -16.21 21.22
C GLU A 18 -16.69 -15.59 21.66
N PHE A 19 -16.16 -16.01 22.81
CA PHE A 19 -14.91 -15.46 23.37
C PHE A 19 -13.71 -15.59 22.44
N SER A 20 -13.65 -16.61 21.62
CA SER A 20 -12.54 -16.83 20.66
C SER A 20 -12.55 -15.81 19.51
N GLY A 21 -13.68 -15.13 19.29
CA GLY A 21 -13.82 -14.03 18.34
C GLY A 21 -13.23 -12.71 18.85
N VAL A 22 -13.00 -12.58 20.16
CA VAL A 22 -12.50 -11.33 20.74
C VAL A 22 -10.98 -11.30 20.75
N TYR A 23 -10.42 -10.21 20.20
CA TYR A 23 -8.97 -10.03 20.15
C TYR A 23 -8.57 -8.56 20.24
N HIS A 24 -7.64 -8.28 21.14
CA HIS A 24 -6.97 -6.99 21.28
C HIS A 24 -5.55 -7.17 21.85
N LYS A 25 -4.64 -6.25 21.53
CA LYS A 25 -3.32 -6.07 22.15
C LYS A 25 -2.92 -4.60 22.15
N THR A 26 -2.02 -4.21 23.05
CA THR A 26 -1.53 -2.82 23.21
C THR A 26 -0.38 -2.47 22.28
N SER A 27 -0.39 -2.95 21.05
CA SER A 27 0.67 -2.73 20.09
C SER A 27 0.16 -2.79 18.64
N GLU A 28 1.01 -2.38 17.71
CA GLU A 28 0.77 -2.42 16.27
C GLU A 28 -0.53 -1.66 15.90
N GLN A 29 -1.27 -2.15 14.89
CA GLN A 29 -2.53 -1.53 14.47
C GLN A 29 -3.67 -1.66 15.50
N MET A 30 -3.48 -2.39 16.61
CA MET A 30 -4.54 -2.56 17.61
C MET A 30 -4.56 -1.43 18.65
N SER A 31 -3.40 -0.82 18.96
CA SER A 31 -3.31 0.32 19.87
C SER A 31 -2.04 1.13 19.58
N TYR A 32 -2.20 2.36 19.10
CA TYR A 32 -1.09 3.22 18.69
C TYR A 32 -1.43 4.70 18.79
N ALA A 33 -0.42 5.53 19.05
CA ALA A 33 -0.55 6.98 18.96
C ALA A 33 -0.70 7.41 17.49
N LEU A 34 -1.80 8.10 17.17
CA LEU A 34 -1.99 8.73 15.86
C LEU A 34 -1.12 9.98 15.73
N ASP A 35 -1.08 10.75 16.80
CA ASP A 35 -0.23 11.94 17.01
C ASP A 35 0.04 12.13 18.51
N GLU A 36 0.52 13.31 18.90
CA GLU A 36 0.86 13.61 20.28
C GLU A 36 -0.33 13.60 21.24
N ASP A 37 -1.57 13.73 20.74
CA ASP A 37 -2.79 13.88 21.55
C ASP A 37 -3.78 12.73 21.39
N ARG A 38 -3.77 12.04 20.26
CA ARG A 38 -4.77 11.05 19.87
C ARG A 38 -4.20 9.63 19.93
N LEU A 39 -4.88 8.77 20.67
CA LEU A 39 -4.61 7.34 20.75
C LEU A 39 -5.72 6.57 20.03
N ILE A 40 -5.37 5.81 19.01
CA ILE A 40 -6.28 4.88 18.34
C ILE A 40 -6.28 3.55 19.09
N VAL A 41 -7.49 3.06 19.37
CA VAL A 41 -7.69 1.72 19.96
C VAL A 41 -8.68 0.94 19.11
N ASN A 42 -8.28 -0.27 18.74
CA ASN A 42 -9.06 -1.19 17.93
C ASN A 42 -9.29 -2.51 18.68
N ILE A 43 -10.43 -3.14 18.45
CA ILE A 43 -10.73 -4.49 18.96
C ILE A 43 -11.48 -5.29 17.90
N LYS A 44 -11.20 -6.58 17.78
CA LYS A 44 -12.00 -7.54 17.01
C LYS A 44 -12.95 -8.26 17.94
N THR A 45 -14.17 -8.51 17.46
CA THR A 45 -15.17 -9.34 18.15
C THR A 45 -15.88 -10.27 17.17
N GLY A 46 -16.57 -11.28 17.67
CA GLY A 46 -17.54 -12.05 16.88
C GLY A 46 -18.76 -11.19 16.48
N TYR A 47 -19.60 -11.70 15.61
CA TYR A 47 -20.85 -11.07 15.18
C TYR A 47 -21.97 -11.10 16.25
N ASP A 48 -21.78 -11.89 17.30
CA ASP A 48 -22.62 -11.94 18.51
C ASP A 48 -22.55 -10.64 19.32
N VAL A 49 -21.40 -9.95 19.32
CA VAL A 49 -21.23 -8.64 19.99
C VAL A 49 -21.90 -7.54 19.19
N LYS A 50 -22.84 -6.81 19.81
CA LYS A 50 -23.65 -5.77 19.18
C LYS A 50 -23.15 -4.36 19.46
N GLN A 51 -22.59 -4.14 20.67
CA GLN A 51 -22.01 -2.86 21.09
C GLN A 51 -20.70 -3.10 21.83
N VAL A 52 -19.77 -2.18 21.67
CA VAL A 52 -18.50 -2.17 22.39
C VAL A 52 -18.32 -0.80 23.02
N PHE A 53 -17.99 -0.78 24.31
CA PHE A 53 -17.55 0.42 25.01
C PHE A 53 -16.13 0.22 25.53
N ILE A 54 -15.37 1.29 25.58
CA ILE A 54 -14.07 1.33 26.23
C ILE A 54 -14.12 2.21 27.46
N HIS A 55 -13.60 1.71 28.58
CA HIS A 55 -13.40 2.46 29.79
C HIS A 55 -11.92 2.83 29.88
N TYR A 56 -11.58 4.12 29.90
CA TYR A 56 -10.20 4.58 29.88
C TYR A 56 -9.93 5.75 30.81
N GLY A 57 -8.70 5.90 31.25
CA GLY A 57 -8.26 7.03 32.07
C GLY A 57 -6.78 6.90 32.45
N ASP A 58 -6.30 7.84 33.25
CA ASP A 58 -4.92 7.80 33.74
C ASP A 58 -4.73 6.63 34.72
N PRO A 59 -3.63 5.87 34.65
CA PRO A 59 -3.33 4.78 35.58
C PRO A 59 -3.28 5.22 37.06
N TYR A 60 -2.97 6.48 37.31
CA TYR A 60 -2.75 7.03 38.65
C TYR A 60 -3.90 7.89 39.20
N GLU A 61 -5.05 7.95 38.52
CA GLU A 61 -6.23 8.68 38.99
C GLU A 61 -6.69 8.23 40.39
N ALA A 62 -6.52 6.96 40.74
CA ALA A 62 -6.82 6.39 42.05
C ALA A 62 -5.59 6.39 42.99
N GLY A 63 -4.52 7.16 42.69
CA GLY A 63 -3.27 7.23 43.47
C GLY A 63 -2.20 6.22 43.04
N ILE A 64 -0.95 6.48 43.47
CA ILE A 64 0.25 5.75 43.01
C ILE A 64 0.24 4.26 43.39
N LEU A 65 -0.37 3.89 44.50
CA LEU A 65 -0.40 2.52 45.03
C LEU A 65 -1.76 1.82 44.86
N GLY A 66 -2.65 2.37 44.02
CA GLY A 66 -4.01 1.86 43.92
C GLY A 66 -4.76 2.05 45.24
N GLY A 67 -5.54 3.11 45.35
CA GLY A 67 -6.42 3.31 46.49
C GLY A 67 -7.43 2.16 46.62
N LYS A 68 -8.18 2.15 47.74
CA LYS A 68 -9.26 1.18 47.96
C LYS A 68 -10.45 1.36 47.00
N GLU A 69 -10.45 2.41 46.18
CA GLU A 69 -11.52 2.71 45.23
C GLU A 69 -11.30 1.94 43.92
N THR A 70 -12.36 1.32 43.43
CA THR A 70 -12.37 0.67 42.12
C THR A 70 -12.22 1.72 41.05
N TRP A 71 -11.17 1.64 40.26
CA TRP A 71 -10.98 2.51 39.11
C TRP A 71 -11.99 2.14 38.01
N ILE A 72 -12.80 3.08 37.55
CA ILE A 72 -13.84 2.84 36.54
C ILE A 72 -13.45 3.44 35.17
N GLY A 73 -12.81 4.60 35.17
CA GLY A 73 -12.46 5.34 33.95
C GLY A 73 -13.65 6.01 33.25
N LYS A 74 -13.35 6.75 32.20
CA LYS A 74 -14.34 7.39 31.33
C LYS A 74 -14.87 6.36 30.32
N ARG A 75 -16.19 6.16 30.25
CA ARG A 75 -16.83 5.23 29.28
C ARG A 75 -17.12 5.93 27.97
N VAL A 76 -16.66 5.31 26.84
CA VAL A 76 -16.88 5.79 25.48
C VAL A 76 -17.37 4.64 24.60
N GLU A 77 -18.38 4.87 23.79
CA GLU A 77 -18.88 3.89 22.80
C GLU A 77 -17.97 3.86 21.56
N MET A 78 -17.67 2.66 21.08
CA MET A 78 -16.92 2.44 19.83
C MET A 78 -17.90 2.34 18.67
N ILE A 79 -18.17 3.45 18.00
CA ILE A 79 -19.19 3.54 16.94
C ILE A 79 -18.68 3.20 15.54
N TYR A 80 -17.39 3.36 15.29
CA TYR A 80 -16.81 3.02 13.99
C TYR A 80 -16.49 1.54 13.91
N LYS A 81 -17.06 0.87 12.90
CA LYS A 81 -16.89 -0.57 12.71
C LYS A 81 -16.73 -0.94 11.24
N LYS A 82 -15.96 -1.99 11.01
CA LYS A 82 -15.77 -2.63 9.69
C LYS A 82 -16.08 -4.12 9.80
N ARG A 83 -16.88 -4.64 8.88
CA ARG A 83 -17.20 -6.07 8.80
C ARG A 83 -16.06 -6.83 8.13
N LEU A 84 -15.64 -7.95 8.71
CA LEU A 84 -14.68 -8.92 8.19
C LEU A 84 -15.38 -10.28 8.05
N PRO A 85 -14.83 -11.29 7.36
CA PRO A 85 -15.56 -12.55 7.10
C PRO A 85 -16.15 -13.23 8.34
N TYR A 86 -15.46 -13.14 9.49
CA TYR A 86 -15.87 -13.85 10.73
C TYR A 86 -15.87 -12.97 11.97
N GLN A 87 -15.51 -11.68 11.83
CA GLN A 87 -15.34 -10.77 12.93
C GLN A 87 -15.80 -9.36 12.54
N ILE A 88 -16.07 -8.55 13.57
CA ILE A 88 -16.24 -7.10 13.43
C ILE A 88 -15.00 -6.43 14.01
N TRP A 89 -14.42 -5.50 13.26
CA TRP A 89 -13.37 -4.60 13.70
C TRP A 89 -14.00 -3.33 14.24
N TRP A 90 -13.72 -2.97 15.49
CA TRP A 90 -14.19 -1.75 16.13
C TRP A 90 -13.04 -0.80 16.34
N THR A 91 -13.28 0.50 16.13
CA THR A 91 -12.25 1.55 16.24
C THR A 91 -12.78 2.72 17.08
N THR A 92 -11.93 3.27 17.91
CA THR A 92 -12.17 4.55 18.58
C THR A 92 -10.88 5.35 18.71
N THR A 93 -11.05 6.69 18.83
CA THR A 93 -9.97 7.62 19.14
C THR A 93 -10.14 8.10 20.57
N LEU A 94 -9.13 7.89 21.39
CA LEU A 94 -9.06 8.39 22.77
C LEU A 94 -8.18 9.63 22.84
N LEU A 95 -8.44 10.49 23.83
CA LEU A 95 -7.67 11.69 24.12
C LEU A 95 -7.11 11.61 25.56
N PRO A 96 -6.00 10.89 25.80
CA PRO A 96 -5.41 10.75 27.12
C PRO A 96 -4.83 12.09 27.62
N GLU A 97 -5.38 12.64 28.69
CA GLU A 97 -4.99 13.95 29.22
C GLU A 97 -3.51 14.05 29.59
N TYR A 98 -2.93 12.95 30.11
CA TYR A 98 -1.54 12.89 30.60
C TYR A 98 -0.62 12.03 29.70
N LYS A 99 -0.96 11.85 28.41
CA LYS A 99 -0.17 11.08 27.44
C LYS A 99 0.08 9.61 27.83
N ARG A 100 -0.72 9.07 28.71
CA ARG A 100 -0.73 7.69 29.15
C ARG A 100 -2.16 7.26 29.42
N CYS A 101 -2.43 5.97 29.27
CA CYS A 101 -3.79 5.47 29.36
C CYS A 101 -3.80 4.02 29.85
N LYS A 102 -4.67 3.70 30.79
CA LYS A 102 -5.12 2.33 31.02
C LYS A 102 -6.56 2.20 30.59
N TYR A 103 -6.97 1.04 30.13
CA TYR A 103 -8.32 0.81 29.66
C TYR A 103 -8.71 -0.67 29.69
N TYR A 104 -10.02 -0.92 29.60
CA TYR A 104 -10.63 -2.23 29.37
C TYR A 104 -11.89 -2.05 28.51
N PHE A 105 -12.40 -3.15 27.96
CA PHE A 105 -13.58 -3.13 27.11
C PHE A 105 -14.80 -3.69 27.83
N GLU A 106 -15.97 -3.15 27.51
CA GLU A 106 -17.29 -3.61 27.90
C GLU A 106 -18.00 -4.07 26.61
N LEU A 107 -18.33 -5.36 26.53
CA LEU A 107 -18.84 -6.03 25.35
C LEU A 107 -20.28 -6.46 25.59
N TRP A 108 -21.18 -6.04 24.72
CA TRP A 108 -22.61 -6.33 24.81
C TRP A 108 -23.02 -7.29 23.70
N THR A 109 -23.58 -8.44 24.06
CA THR A 109 -24.39 -9.28 23.17
C THR A 109 -25.87 -8.88 23.30
N GLU A 110 -26.81 -9.65 22.75
CA GLU A 110 -28.24 -9.41 22.96
C GLU A 110 -28.71 -9.71 24.41
N LYS A 111 -28.00 -10.56 25.12
CA LYS A 111 -28.41 -11.06 26.45
C LYS A 111 -27.42 -10.83 27.55
N GLU A 112 -26.15 -10.66 27.24
CA GLU A 112 -25.07 -10.66 28.21
C GLU A 112 -24.17 -9.44 28.06
N VAL A 113 -23.50 -9.06 29.16
CA VAL A 113 -22.44 -8.05 29.20
C VAL A 113 -21.19 -8.68 29.80
N TRP A 114 -20.07 -8.54 29.10
CA TRP A 114 -18.77 -9.00 29.52
C TRP A 114 -17.76 -7.88 29.54
N TYR A 115 -16.83 -7.94 30.47
CA TYR A 115 -15.73 -6.98 30.59
C TYR A 115 -14.43 -7.68 30.21
N TYR A 116 -13.73 -7.16 29.18
CA TYR A 116 -12.51 -7.77 28.64
C TYR A 116 -11.28 -7.00 29.07
N PHE A 117 -10.39 -7.68 29.77
CA PHE A 117 -9.12 -7.22 30.31
C PHE A 117 -7.96 -7.97 29.67
N GLU A 118 -6.71 -7.56 29.93
CA GLU A 118 -5.52 -8.23 29.42
C GLU A 118 -5.42 -9.68 29.88
N ASP A 119 -5.88 -9.98 31.11
CA ASP A 119 -5.91 -11.33 31.72
C ASP A 119 -7.21 -12.11 31.46
N GLY A 120 -8.13 -11.61 30.65
CA GLY A 120 -9.36 -12.30 30.24
C GLY A 120 -10.65 -11.58 30.51
N PHE A 121 -11.74 -12.35 30.68
CA PHE A 121 -13.10 -11.83 30.76
C PHE A 121 -13.64 -11.90 32.18
N LEU A 122 -14.41 -10.86 32.56
CA LEU A 122 -15.11 -10.77 33.82
C LEU A 122 -16.60 -10.53 33.59
N THR A 123 -17.43 -11.10 34.46
CA THR A 123 -18.83 -10.68 34.62
C THR A 123 -18.91 -9.38 35.42
N GLU A 124 -20.08 -8.71 35.43
CA GLU A 124 -20.31 -7.52 36.24
C GLU A 124 -20.13 -7.82 37.74
N GLU A 125 -20.57 -8.98 38.23
CA GLU A 125 -20.40 -9.41 39.61
C GLU A 125 -18.91 -9.55 39.99
N GLN A 126 -18.13 -10.21 39.11
CA GLN A 126 -16.67 -10.36 39.28
C GLN A 126 -15.94 -9.01 39.24
N LEU A 127 -16.38 -8.08 38.41
CA LEU A 127 -15.81 -6.73 38.33
C LEU A 127 -15.97 -5.94 39.63
N ARG A 128 -17.10 -6.14 40.33
CA ARG A 128 -17.43 -5.46 41.58
C ARG A 128 -16.86 -6.12 42.84
N MET A 129 -16.16 -7.25 42.71
CA MET A 129 -15.57 -7.93 43.88
C MET A 129 -14.46 -7.11 44.52
N ASP A 130 -14.56 -6.87 45.83
CA ASP A 130 -13.53 -6.16 46.62
C ASP A 130 -12.19 -6.93 46.59
N GLY A 131 -11.11 -6.16 46.41
CA GLY A 131 -9.74 -6.67 46.50
C GLY A 131 -9.25 -7.44 45.26
N ARG A 132 -10.02 -7.54 44.18
CA ARG A 132 -9.57 -8.10 42.91
C ARG A 132 -8.67 -7.12 42.17
N MET A 133 -7.47 -7.53 41.87
CA MET A 133 -6.60 -6.79 40.93
C MET A 133 -7.12 -7.00 39.51
N GLN A 134 -7.31 -5.90 38.78
CA GLN A 134 -7.71 -5.90 37.40
C GLN A 134 -6.49 -5.58 36.54
N GLN A 135 -6.17 -6.47 35.59
CA GLN A 135 -5.13 -6.23 34.62
C GLN A 135 -5.71 -5.50 33.40
N CYS A 136 -5.76 -4.18 33.49
CA CYS A 136 -6.15 -3.35 32.35
C CYS A 136 -5.08 -3.38 31.26
N PHE A 137 -5.48 -3.17 30.03
CA PHE A 137 -4.57 -2.81 28.97
C PHE A 137 -3.93 -1.46 29.27
N ILE A 138 -2.62 -1.29 29.01
CA ILE A 138 -1.89 -0.07 29.36
C ILE A 138 -1.08 0.44 28.18
N VAL A 139 -1.26 1.70 27.84
CA VAL A 139 -0.31 2.50 27.06
C VAL A 139 0.47 3.35 28.06
N PRO A 140 1.74 2.99 28.35
CA PRO A 140 2.47 3.58 29.49
C PRO A 140 2.85 5.04 29.22
N TRP A 141 3.13 5.40 27.96
CA TRP A 141 3.44 6.76 27.55
C TRP A 141 3.35 6.91 26.02
N MET A 142 2.70 7.97 25.54
CA MET A 142 2.65 8.34 24.12
C MET A 142 3.90 9.20 23.80
N ASN A 143 5.02 8.52 23.59
CA ASN A 143 6.27 9.20 23.33
C ASN A 143 6.29 9.76 21.88
N PRO A 144 6.54 11.08 21.68
CA PRO A 144 6.60 11.66 20.34
C PRO A 144 7.61 11.01 19.39
N ALA A 145 8.68 10.40 19.94
CA ALA A 145 9.67 9.70 19.14
C ALA A 145 9.18 8.36 18.56
N ASP A 146 8.18 7.75 19.19
CA ASP A 146 7.64 6.44 18.79
C ASP A 146 6.40 6.56 17.88
N ILE A 147 5.94 7.79 17.61
CA ILE A 147 4.81 8.03 16.72
C ILE A 147 5.23 7.72 15.28
N ASN A 148 4.48 6.83 14.63
CA ASN A 148 4.67 6.56 13.21
C ASN A 148 4.33 7.82 12.37
N ARG A 149 5.32 8.38 11.70
CA ARG A 149 5.16 9.60 10.88
C ARG A 149 5.41 9.28 9.43
N THR A 150 4.38 9.37 8.63
CA THR A 150 4.43 9.25 7.17
C THR A 150 4.35 10.62 6.50
N PRO A 151 4.92 10.81 5.30
CA PRO A 151 4.88 12.11 4.61
C PRO A 151 3.45 12.43 4.14
N ALA A 152 2.83 13.44 4.74
CA ALA A 152 1.43 13.81 4.49
C ALA A 152 1.12 14.14 3.02
N TRP A 153 2.11 14.68 2.28
CA TRP A 153 1.95 15.02 0.86
C TRP A 153 1.60 13.82 -0.03
N VAL A 154 1.96 12.59 0.40
CA VAL A 154 1.69 11.36 -0.37
C VAL A 154 0.20 11.09 -0.50
N ASN A 155 -0.60 11.36 0.54
CA ASN A 155 -2.06 11.19 0.52
C ASN A 155 -2.74 12.03 -0.58
N GLU A 156 -2.13 13.14 -0.98
CA GLU A 156 -2.62 14.04 -2.03
C GLU A 156 -2.07 13.70 -3.43
N THR A 157 -1.10 12.77 -3.49
CA THR A 157 -0.40 12.46 -4.73
C THR A 157 -1.19 11.50 -5.61
N ILE A 158 -1.23 11.81 -6.89
CA ILE A 158 -1.65 10.92 -7.96
C ILE A 158 -0.39 10.48 -8.68
N TRP A 159 -0.04 9.22 -8.52
CA TRP A 159 1.17 8.64 -9.09
C TRP A 159 0.97 8.18 -10.52
N TYR A 160 2.03 8.29 -11.31
CA TYR A 160 2.13 7.75 -12.65
C TYR A 160 3.41 6.93 -12.78
N GLN A 161 3.28 5.61 -12.91
CA GLN A 161 4.42 4.72 -13.05
C GLN A 161 4.93 4.71 -14.49
N ILE A 162 6.24 4.88 -14.67
CA ILE A 162 6.90 4.91 -15.97
C ILE A 162 7.96 3.81 -16.05
N PHE A 163 7.88 2.98 -17.10
CA PHE A 163 8.96 2.11 -17.54
C PHE A 163 9.78 2.89 -18.59
N PRO A 164 10.99 3.38 -18.26
CA PRO A 164 11.68 4.41 -19.05
C PRO A 164 11.92 4.02 -20.50
N ASP A 165 12.38 2.78 -20.75
CA ASP A 165 12.66 2.26 -22.12
C ASP A 165 11.44 2.30 -23.05
N ARG A 166 10.22 2.32 -22.50
CA ARG A 166 8.97 2.13 -23.25
C ARG A 166 8.06 3.34 -23.25
N PHE A 167 8.40 4.40 -22.51
CA PHE A 167 7.52 5.56 -22.37
C PHE A 167 7.69 6.59 -23.48
N CYS A 168 8.90 7.15 -23.67
CA CYS A 168 9.14 8.15 -24.72
C CYS A 168 10.62 8.23 -25.07
N ASN A 169 10.92 8.22 -26.36
CA ASN A 169 12.26 8.46 -26.88
C ASN A 169 12.45 9.96 -27.14
N GLY A 170 13.18 10.65 -26.26
CA GLY A 170 13.41 12.10 -26.33
C GLY A 170 14.58 12.52 -27.20
N THR A 171 15.50 11.60 -27.47
CA THR A 171 16.70 11.91 -28.28
C THR A 171 16.90 10.78 -29.26
N PRO A 172 16.73 11.03 -30.58
CA PRO A 172 17.03 10.02 -31.58
C PRO A 172 18.49 9.58 -31.44
N LYS A 173 18.72 8.31 -31.12
CA LYS A 173 20.07 7.76 -31.02
C LYS A 173 20.74 7.71 -32.37
N LYS A 174 22.07 7.85 -32.37
CA LYS A 174 22.89 7.79 -33.57
C LYS A 174 22.89 6.37 -34.17
N ASN A 175 23.01 6.25 -35.50
CA ASN A 175 23.18 4.98 -36.21
C ASN A 175 24.26 4.11 -35.56
N GLY A 176 23.91 2.91 -35.12
CA GLY A 176 24.81 1.94 -34.47
C GLY A 176 24.31 1.41 -33.11
N ASP A 177 23.27 2.00 -32.52
CA ASP A 177 22.63 1.44 -31.34
C ASP A 177 21.65 0.33 -31.74
N ASP A 178 21.73 -0.81 -31.04
CA ASP A 178 20.83 -1.96 -31.23
C ASP A 178 19.46 -1.67 -30.60
N ILE A 179 18.65 -0.83 -31.30
CA ILE A 179 17.35 -0.36 -30.86
C ILE A 179 16.25 -0.93 -31.75
N THR A 180 15.29 -1.61 -31.12
CA THR A 180 14.08 -2.09 -31.77
C THR A 180 13.19 -0.90 -32.18
N PRO A 181 12.56 -0.93 -33.38
CA PRO A 181 11.62 0.09 -33.81
C PRO A 181 10.46 0.24 -32.81
N TRP A 182 10.13 1.51 -32.48
CA TRP A 182 9.06 1.85 -31.53
C TRP A 182 7.71 1.27 -31.99
N ARG A 183 7.06 0.45 -31.13
CA ARG A 183 5.75 -0.15 -31.43
C ARG A 183 4.94 -0.44 -30.16
N ASN A 184 3.63 -0.33 -30.27
CA ASN A 184 2.67 -0.62 -29.21
C ASN A 184 1.86 -1.92 -29.46
N HIS A 185 2.20 -2.70 -30.46
CA HIS A 185 1.52 -3.91 -30.89
C HIS A 185 2.49 -5.06 -31.10
N GLY A 186 1.94 -6.27 -31.21
CA GLY A 186 2.75 -7.49 -31.30
C GLY A 186 3.38 -7.87 -29.96
N THR A 187 4.01 -9.03 -29.92
CA THR A 187 4.72 -9.52 -28.72
C THR A 187 6.00 -8.74 -28.52
N VAL A 188 6.26 -8.30 -27.28
CA VAL A 188 7.53 -7.70 -26.86
C VAL A 188 8.30 -8.68 -25.97
N THR A 189 9.64 -8.55 -25.96
CA THR A 189 10.53 -9.43 -25.19
C THR A 189 11.41 -8.63 -24.24
N ASN A 190 12.05 -9.33 -23.29
CA ASN A 190 12.94 -8.69 -22.33
C ASN A 190 14.31 -8.32 -22.94
N GLU A 191 14.65 -8.83 -24.12
CA GLU A 191 15.87 -8.49 -24.84
C GLU A 191 15.74 -7.21 -25.66
N GLU A 192 14.52 -6.83 -26.05
CA GLU A 192 14.27 -5.65 -26.89
C GLU A 192 14.46 -4.34 -26.12
N LYS A 193 15.21 -3.43 -26.72
CA LYS A 193 15.40 -2.05 -26.25
C LYS A 193 14.76 -1.09 -27.23
N PHE A 194 13.80 -0.27 -26.78
CA PHE A 194 13.07 0.65 -27.65
C PHE A 194 13.59 2.08 -27.57
N GLY A 195 14.49 2.37 -26.64
CA GLY A 195 15.21 3.65 -26.58
C GLY A 195 14.48 4.78 -25.88
N GLY A 196 13.41 4.50 -25.15
CA GLY A 196 12.85 5.48 -24.23
C GLY A 196 13.88 5.91 -23.18
N ASN A 197 13.81 7.16 -22.70
CA ASN A 197 14.86 7.73 -21.87
C ASN A 197 14.34 8.90 -20.99
N LEU A 198 15.19 9.40 -20.09
CA LEU A 198 14.85 10.50 -19.16
C LEU A 198 14.49 11.80 -19.88
N GLU A 199 15.16 12.10 -21.00
CA GLU A 199 14.84 13.25 -21.82
C GLU A 199 13.44 13.14 -22.44
N GLY A 200 13.04 11.94 -22.90
CA GLY A 200 11.70 11.68 -23.38
C GLY A 200 10.63 11.87 -22.28
N ILE A 201 10.93 11.45 -21.04
CA ILE A 201 10.06 11.69 -19.91
C ILE A 201 9.94 13.19 -19.64
N ARG A 202 11.05 13.93 -19.63
CA ARG A 202 11.10 15.37 -19.44
C ARG A 202 10.22 16.11 -20.46
N GLN A 203 10.30 15.72 -21.73
CA GLN A 203 9.48 16.31 -22.80
C GLN A 203 7.97 16.06 -22.62
N ARG A 204 7.59 15.05 -21.85
CA ARG A 204 6.18 14.69 -21.55
C ARG A 204 5.67 15.20 -20.21
N LEU A 205 6.43 15.96 -19.44
CA LEU A 205 6.00 16.51 -18.15
C LEU A 205 4.74 17.38 -18.27
N SER A 206 4.60 18.17 -19.35
CA SER A 206 3.39 18.99 -19.57
C SER A 206 2.15 18.11 -19.80
N TYR A 207 2.27 17.02 -20.57
CA TYR A 207 1.19 16.05 -20.75
C TYR A 207 0.74 15.43 -19.40
N LEU A 208 1.69 15.03 -18.57
CA LEU A 208 1.41 14.46 -17.24
C LEU A 208 0.75 15.50 -16.32
N GLN A 209 1.23 16.74 -16.34
CA GLN A 209 0.62 17.84 -15.57
C GLN A 209 -0.82 18.10 -16.03
N GLU A 210 -1.09 18.14 -17.34
CA GLU A 210 -2.41 18.33 -17.91
C GLU A 210 -3.36 17.17 -17.60
N LEU A 211 -2.84 15.93 -17.53
CA LEU A 211 -3.58 14.76 -17.06
C LEU A 211 -3.98 14.88 -15.58
N GLY A 212 -3.24 15.67 -14.80
CA GLY A 212 -3.46 15.89 -13.37
C GLY A 212 -2.53 15.09 -12.45
N ILE A 213 -1.47 14.51 -13.00
CA ILE A 213 -0.45 13.76 -12.27
C ILE A 213 0.35 14.70 -11.36
N THR A 214 0.64 14.26 -10.14
CA THR A 214 1.42 15.00 -9.15
C THR A 214 2.60 14.21 -8.58
N GLY A 215 2.78 12.96 -9.02
CA GLY A 215 3.95 12.14 -8.70
C GLY A 215 4.29 11.19 -9.84
N ILE A 216 5.57 11.01 -10.13
CA ILE A 216 6.10 10.03 -11.08
C ILE A 216 6.87 8.99 -10.29
N TYR A 217 6.56 7.72 -10.52
CA TYR A 217 7.36 6.58 -10.08
C TYR A 217 8.13 6.03 -11.29
N LEU A 218 9.46 6.12 -11.25
CA LEU A 218 10.36 5.59 -12.28
C LEU A 218 10.80 4.18 -11.91
N ASN A 219 10.55 3.20 -12.78
CA ASN A 219 11.24 1.92 -12.71
C ASN A 219 12.76 2.12 -12.78
N PRO A 220 13.61 1.13 -12.43
CA PRO A 220 15.03 1.35 -12.21
C PRO A 220 15.73 2.09 -13.35
N ILE A 221 16.59 3.04 -13.01
CA ILE A 221 17.31 3.90 -13.96
C ILE A 221 18.83 3.76 -13.86
N MET A 222 19.33 3.04 -12.86
CA MET A 222 20.76 2.87 -12.66
C MET A 222 21.36 1.88 -13.69
N LYS A 223 22.67 1.99 -13.90
CA LYS A 223 23.37 1.22 -14.94
C LYS A 223 23.18 -0.29 -14.75
N ALA A 224 22.70 -0.95 -15.82
CA ALA A 224 22.44 -2.38 -15.88
C ALA A 224 22.52 -2.88 -17.33
N GLU A 225 22.54 -4.22 -17.53
CA GLU A 225 22.61 -4.81 -18.87
C GLU A 225 21.22 -4.90 -19.54
N SER A 226 20.19 -5.25 -18.75
CA SER A 226 18.81 -5.40 -19.27
C SER A 226 18.14 -4.07 -19.59
N ASN A 227 17.00 -4.14 -20.27
CA ASN A 227 16.13 -2.97 -20.48
C ASN A 227 15.37 -2.56 -19.21
N HIS A 228 15.08 -3.50 -18.32
CA HIS A 228 14.33 -3.29 -17.06
C HIS A 228 15.22 -2.78 -15.90
N LYS A 229 16.54 -2.94 -15.97
CA LYS A 229 17.55 -2.48 -15.00
C LYS A 229 17.50 -3.11 -13.60
N TYR A 230 16.70 -4.15 -13.37
CA TYR A 230 16.70 -4.89 -12.11
C TYR A 230 17.98 -5.70 -11.87
N ASP A 231 18.80 -5.91 -12.88
CA ASP A 231 20.16 -6.46 -12.81
C ASP A 231 21.22 -5.35 -12.68
N THR A 232 21.07 -4.45 -11.71
CA THR A 232 21.91 -3.27 -11.51
C THR A 232 23.39 -3.64 -11.36
N THR A 233 24.25 -3.00 -12.16
CA THR A 233 25.70 -3.23 -12.17
C THR A 233 26.51 -2.07 -11.60
N ASP A 234 25.93 -0.88 -11.50
CA ASP A 234 26.55 0.30 -10.90
C ASP A 234 25.46 1.25 -10.36
N TYR A 235 25.33 1.31 -9.04
CA TYR A 235 24.34 2.13 -8.37
C TYR A 235 24.70 3.62 -8.31
N THR A 236 25.93 3.97 -8.69
CA THR A 236 26.43 5.36 -8.69
C THR A 236 26.16 6.08 -10.00
N LYS A 237 25.72 5.38 -11.05
CA LYS A 237 25.58 5.93 -12.40
C LYS A 237 24.21 5.65 -12.98
N ILE A 238 23.60 6.68 -13.54
CA ILE A 238 22.46 6.52 -14.45
C ILE A 238 22.89 5.69 -15.67
N ASP A 239 22.01 4.82 -16.13
CA ASP A 239 22.28 4.01 -17.32
C ASP A 239 22.45 4.93 -18.54
N PRO A 240 23.54 4.79 -19.33
CA PRO A 240 23.80 5.62 -20.50
C PRO A 240 22.70 5.55 -21.59
N PHE A 241 21.89 4.47 -21.59
CA PHE A 241 20.71 4.40 -22.46
C PHE A 241 19.61 5.38 -22.04
N PHE A 242 19.52 5.70 -20.74
CA PHE A 242 18.51 6.61 -20.22
C PHE A 242 18.99 8.06 -20.11
N GLY A 243 20.29 8.27 -20.08
CA GLY A 243 20.89 9.60 -19.95
C GLY A 243 22.05 9.61 -18.95
N ASP A 244 22.16 10.69 -18.20
CA ASP A 244 23.19 10.91 -17.20
C ASP A 244 22.64 11.65 -15.97
N ALA A 245 23.50 11.93 -15.01
CA ALA A 245 23.14 12.66 -13.79
C ALA A 245 22.57 14.07 -14.08
N ASP A 246 23.10 14.78 -15.06
CA ASP A 246 22.63 16.14 -15.40
C ASP A 246 21.22 16.07 -16.01
N THR A 247 20.94 15.08 -16.86
CA THR A 247 19.60 14.84 -17.41
C THR A 247 18.60 14.57 -16.29
N MET A 248 18.97 13.74 -15.28
CA MET A 248 18.10 13.45 -14.14
C MET A 248 17.85 14.67 -13.26
N LYS A 249 18.87 15.49 -12.99
CA LYS A 249 18.73 16.76 -12.25
C LYS A 249 17.74 17.71 -12.93
N VAL A 250 17.86 17.85 -14.27
CA VAL A 250 16.97 18.71 -15.04
C VAL A 250 15.54 18.15 -15.02
N LEU A 251 15.37 16.84 -15.17
CA LEU A 251 14.05 16.18 -15.07
C LEU A 251 13.40 16.47 -13.73
N CYS A 252 14.11 16.22 -12.61
CA CYS A 252 13.56 16.45 -11.26
C CYS A 252 13.20 17.91 -11.04
N LYS A 253 14.09 18.83 -11.43
CA LYS A 253 13.84 20.27 -11.30
C LYS A 253 12.58 20.70 -12.07
N GLU A 254 12.46 20.34 -13.35
CA GLU A 254 11.31 20.71 -14.18
C GLU A 254 10.01 20.02 -13.72
N ALA A 255 10.11 18.80 -13.18
CA ALA A 255 8.97 18.11 -12.56
C ALA A 255 8.47 18.88 -11.32
N HIS A 256 9.38 19.28 -10.43
CA HIS A 256 9.05 20.08 -9.24
C HIS A 256 8.45 21.45 -9.62
N GLU A 257 8.97 22.13 -10.63
CA GLU A 257 8.40 23.38 -11.15
C GLU A 257 6.94 23.21 -11.64
N LYS A 258 6.56 21.98 -12.03
CA LYS A 258 5.19 21.61 -12.41
C LYS A 258 4.36 21.02 -11.28
N GLY A 259 4.89 20.95 -10.06
CA GLY A 259 4.24 20.35 -8.90
C GLY A 259 4.19 18.80 -8.96
N ILE A 260 5.13 18.18 -9.66
CA ILE A 260 5.23 16.73 -9.81
C ILE A 260 6.43 16.23 -9.00
N ARG A 261 6.18 15.31 -8.06
CA ARG A 261 7.18 14.62 -7.23
C ARG A 261 7.83 13.47 -8.00
N ILE A 262 9.06 13.11 -7.64
CA ILE A 262 9.79 12.01 -8.28
C ILE A 262 10.16 10.93 -7.25
N MET A 263 9.76 9.70 -7.54
CA MET A 263 10.15 8.49 -6.80
C MET A 263 10.94 7.57 -7.73
N VAL A 264 12.07 7.04 -7.23
CA VAL A 264 12.93 6.11 -7.98
C VAL A 264 12.88 4.72 -7.37
N ASP A 265 13.23 3.72 -8.17
CA ASP A 265 13.29 2.31 -7.78
C ASP A 265 14.69 1.94 -7.27
N ALA A 266 14.76 1.23 -6.15
CA ALA A 266 15.98 0.79 -5.47
C ALA A 266 16.06 -0.73 -5.41
N VAL A 267 16.96 -1.31 -6.19
CA VAL A 267 17.18 -2.76 -6.29
C VAL A 267 18.28 -3.18 -5.32
N PHE A 268 17.95 -3.39 -4.04
CA PHE A 268 18.92 -3.67 -2.98
C PHE A 268 18.86 -5.08 -2.40
N ASN A 269 17.88 -5.89 -2.83
CA ASN A 269 17.84 -7.30 -2.49
C ASN A 269 18.93 -8.11 -3.18
N HIS A 270 19.27 -7.74 -4.40
CA HIS A 270 20.26 -8.40 -5.26
C HIS A 270 20.96 -7.37 -6.14
N SER A 271 22.06 -7.76 -6.76
CA SER A 271 22.72 -6.97 -7.79
C SER A 271 22.70 -7.69 -9.13
N GLY A 272 23.12 -7.03 -10.20
CA GLY A 272 23.46 -7.69 -11.46
C GLY A 272 24.78 -8.46 -11.35
N ARG A 273 24.94 -9.46 -12.21
CA ARG A 273 26.17 -10.28 -12.24
C ARG A 273 27.44 -9.49 -12.58
N LYS A 274 27.30 -8.33 -13.24
CA LYS A 274 28.43 -7.45 -13.56
C LYS A 274 28.64 -6.32 -12.55
N PHE A 275 28.03 -6.41 -11.38
CA PHE A 275 28.38 -5.53 -10.27
C PHE A 275 29.81 -5.80 -9.80
N GLU A 276 30.64 -4.77 -9.69
CA GLU A 276 32.08 -4.92 -9.44
C GLU A 276 32.41 -5.78 -8.20
N PRO A 277 31.74 -5.64 -7.05
CA PRO A 277 31.97 -6.55 -5.91
C PRO A 277 31.67 -8.03 -6.22
N TRP A 278 30.68 -8.32 -7.09
CA TRP A 278 30.40 -9.69 -7.49
C TRP A 278 31.43 -10.23 -8.47
N ILE A 279 31.94 -9.39 -9.39
CA ILE A 279 33.05 -9.77 -10.29
C ILE A 279 34.28 -10.16 -9.47
N ASP A 280 34.65 -9.36 -8.47
CA ASP A 280 35.77 -9.66 -7.58
C ASP A 280 35.60 -11.02 -6.86
N ILE A 281 34.35 -11.33 -6.41
CA ILE A 281 34.04 -12.67 -5.87
C ILE A 281 34.25 -13.77 -6.90
N LEU A 282 33.82 -13.57 -8.13
CA LEU A 282 34.01 -14.57 -9.19
C LEU A 282 35.48 -14.80 -9.53
N GLU A 283 36.35 -13.79 -9.35
CA GLU A 283 37.79 -13.86 -9.61
C GLU A 283 38.59 -14.44 -8.45
N HIS A 284 38.26 -14.04 -7.21
CA HIS A 284 39.06 -14.33 -6.01
C HIS A 284 38.39 -15.33 -5.04
N GLY A 285 37.13 -15.72 -5.30
CA GLY A 285 36.39 -16.64 -4.45
C GLY A 285 36.26 -16.10 -3.01
N LYS A 286 36.54 -16.96 -2.04
CA LYS A 286 36.45 -16.63 -0.61
C LYS A 286 37.48 -15.56 -0.16
N GLU A 287 38.54 -15.36 -0.93
CA GLU A 287 39.58 -14.36 -0.65
C GLU A 287 39.19 -12.94 -1.10
N SER A 288 38.07 -12.80 -1.78
CA SER A 288 37.52 -11.48 -2.14
C SER A 288 37.28 -10.63 -0.90
N ARG A 289 37.61 -9.33 -0.98
CA ARG A 289 37.25 -8.37 0.08
C ARG A 289 35.74 -8.21 0.23
N TYR A 290 34.96 -8.62 -0.75
CA TYR A 290 33.51 -8.57 -0.79
C TYR A 290 32.84 -9.90 -0.45
N ALA A 291 33.59 -10.90 0.04
CA ALA A 291 33.07 -12.23 0.33
C ALA A 291 31.80 -12.19 1.19
N ASP A 292 31.78 -11.33 2.21
CA ASP A 292 30.65 -11.19 3.13
C ASP A 292 29.52 -10.26 2.62
N TRP A 293 29.66 -9.69 1.42
CA TRP A 293 28.63 -8.82 0.83
C TRP A 293 27.48 -9.62 0.19
N PHE A 294 27.70 -10.90 -0.08
CA PHE A 294 26.73 -11.76 -0.75
C PHE A 294 26.48 -13.06 0.02
N MET A 295 25.37 -13.70 -0.25
CA MET A 295 24.94 -14.94 0.40
C MET A 295 25.47 -16.15 -0.38
N VAL A 296 26.74 -16.50 -0.19
CA VAL A 296 27.45 -17.63 -0.85
C VAL A 296 27.61 -18.82 0.13
N GLU A 297 27.20 -20.03 -0.31
CA GLU A 297 27.32 -21.26 0.46
C GLU A 297 28.42 -22.19 -0.05
N ASP A 298 28.61 -22.28 -1.36
CA ASP A 298 29.61 -23.16 -2.00
C ASP A 298 30.57 -22.33 -2.88
N TRP A 299 31.71 -21.99 -2.31
CA TRP A 299 32.76 -21.20 -2.97
C TRP A 299 33.43 -21.91 -4.14
N GLU A 300 33.46 -23.26 -4.15
CA GLU A 300 34.07 -24.01 -5.26
C GLU A 300 33.22 -23.95 -6.53
N GLN A 301 31.90 -23.78 -6.39
CA GLN A 301 30.96 -23.72 -7.50
C GLN A 301 30.41 -22.30 -7.80
N VAL A 302 30.89 -21.27 -7.12
CA VAL A 302 30.37 -19.90 -7.27
C VAL A 302 30.39 -19.38 -8.72
N GLN A 303 31.34 -19.83 -9.53
CA GLN A 303 31.46 -19.44 -10.93
C GLN A 303 30.49 -20.15 -11.88
N LYS A 304 29.87 -21.26 -11.47
CA LYS A 304 28.95 -22.04 -12.30
C LYS A 304 27.77 -21.18 -12.76
N ARG A 305 27.40 -21.34 -14.03
CA ARG A 305 26.28 -20.62 -14.65
C ARG A 305 24.97 -21.39 -14.53
N GLY A 306 23.86 -20.64 -14.65
CA GLY A 306 22.51 -21.19 -14.69
C GLY A 306 21.81 -21.26 -13.32
N ASP A 307 20.77 -22.05 -13.24
CA ASP A 307 19.87 -22.17 -12.09
C ASP A 307 20.63 -22.39 -10.77
N THR A 308 20.27 -21.65 -9.72
CA THR A 308 20.92 -21.63 -8.39
C THR A 308 20.20 -22.47 -7.34
N ARG A 309 19.26 -23.35 -7.71
CA ARG A 309 18.60 -24.28 -6.77
C ARG A 309 19.57 -25.27 -6.14
N ASP A 310 20.78 -25.43 -6.69
CA ASP A 310 21.88 -26.17 -6.07
C ASP A 310 22.45 -25.48 -4.81
N ARG A 311 22.00 -24.25 -4.48
CA ARG A 311 22.40 -23.45 -3.34
C ARG A 311 23.88 -23.06 -3.28
N ARG A 312 24.60 -23.03 -4.39
CA ARG A 312 25.99 -22.53 -4.40
C ARG A 312 26.07 -21.07 -3.91
N PHE A 313 25.05 -20.26 -4.23
CA PHE A 313 24.74 -18.97 -3.63
C PHE A 313 23.24 -18.68 -3.79
N TYR A 314 22.71 -17.81 -2.93
CA TYR A 314 21.34 -17.35 -3.06
C TYR A 314 21.23 -16.28 -4.15
N SER A 315 20.09 -16.23 -4.81
CA SER A 315 19.81 -15.28 -5.89
C SER A 315 18.31 -15.01 -6.00
N PHE A 316 17.94 -13.90 -6.62
CA PHE A 316 16.55 -13.64 -6.95
C PHE A 316 16.06 -14.64 -8.01
N ALA A 317 14.86 -15.21 -7.78
CA ALA A 317 14.18 -16.15 -8.71
C ALA A 317 15.07 -17.30 -9.25
N PHE A 318 16.07 -17.73 -8.47
CA PHE A 318 17.04 -18.77 -8.84
C PHE A 318 17.89 -18.48 -10.10
N THR A 319 17.99 -17.22 -10.52
CA THR A 319 18.85 -16.83 -11.63
C THR A 319 20.26 -16.47 -11.15
N ASP A 320 21.28 -17.02 -11.78
CA ASP A 320 22.67 -16.66 -11.49
C ASP A 320 23.05 -15.23 -11.92
N GLY A 321 22.16 -14.56 -12.65
CA GLY A 321 22.29 -13.17 -13.07
C GLY A 321 22.04 -12.14 -11.97
N MET A 322 21.36 -12.56 -10.87
CA MET A 322 20.91 -11.65 -9.80
C MET A 322 21.30 -12.18 -8.41
N PRO A 323 22.61 -12.21 -8.06
CA PRO A 323 23.11 -12.70 -6.78
C PRO A 323 22.60 -11.85 -5.62
N LYS A 324 22.15 -12.55 -4.54
CA LYS A 324 21.53 -11.92 -3.35
C LYS A 324 22.59 -11.22 -2.50
N LEU A 325 22.33 -9.96 -2.19
CA LEU A 325 23.14 -9.15 -1.28
C LEU A 325 22.91 -9.55 0.19
N ASN A 326 23.97 -9.52 0.98
CA ASN A 326 23.89 -9.70 2.43
C ASN A 326 23.57 -8.36 3.11
N THR A 327 22.29 -8.02 3.15
CA THR A 327 21.80 -6.76 3.74
C THR A 327 21.95 -6.68 5.26
N ASN A 328 22.50 -7.72 5.94
CA ASN A 328 22.92 -7.65 7.34
C ASN A 328 24.36 -7.16 7.52
N ASN A 329 25.18 -7.17 6.45
CA ASN A 329 26.56 -6.73 6.50
C ASN A 329 26.63 -5.20 6.65
N GLU A 330 27.44 -4.73 7.60
CA GLU A 330 27.53 -3.29 7.89
C GLU A 330 28.11 -2.47 6.74
N GLU A 331 29.08 -2.99 5.98
CA GLU A 331 29.63 -2.29 4.81
C GLU A 331 28.59 -2.17 3.70
N VAL A 332 27.75 -3.20 3.49
CA VAL A 332 26.62 -3.17 2.54
C VAL A 332 25.59 -2.12 2.97
N ILE A 333 25.25 -2.06 4.27
CA ILE A 333 24.34 -1.05 4.82
C ILE A 333 24.90 0.37 4.55
N GLN A 334 26.17 0.61 4.91
CA GLN A 334 26.82 1.92 4.71
C GLN A 334 26.91 2.30 3.24
N TYR A 335 27.23 1.34 2.37
CA TYR A 335 27.28 1.57 0.92
C TYR A 335 25.93 2.05 0.40
N PHE A 336 24.83 1.37 0.71
CA PHE A 336 23.52 1.76 0.22
C PHE A 336 22.93 2.99 0.94
N CYS A 337 23.27 3.24 2.20
CA CYS A 337 22.97 4.53 2.84
C CYS A 337 23.59 5.69 2.05
N LYS A 338 24.86 5.54 1.65
CA LYS A 338 25.57 6.55 0.85
C LYS A 338 24.95 6.71 -0.54
N ILE A 339 24.60 5.62 -1.21
CA ILE A 339 23.91 5.64 -2.52
C ILE A 339 22.60 6.42 -2.42
N CYS A 340 21.75 6.09 -1.45
CA CYS A 340 20.47 6.79 -1.26
C CYS A 340 20.67 8.28 -0.91
N GLU A 341 21.65 8.60 -0.05
CA GLU A 341 22.01 9.98 0.25
C GLU A 341 22.40 10.75 -1.01
N ASP A 342 23.26 10.15 -1.86
CA ASP A 342 23.70 10.78 -3.10
C ASP A 342 22.52 11.03 -4.05
N TRP A 343 21.60 10.07 -4.21
CA TRP A 343 20.40 10.27 -5.01
C TRP A 343 19.53 11.42 -4.49
N VAL A 344 19.33 11.49 -3.16
CA VAL A 344 18.55 12.59 -2.55
C VAL A 344 19.22 13.94 -2.73
N ARG A 345 20.54 14.03 -2.45
CA ARG A 345 21.29 15.30 -2.52
C ARG A 345 21.52 15.76 -3.94
N GLU A 346 21.78 14.83 -4.86
CA GLU A 346 22.13 15.15 -6.24
C GLU A 346 20.91 15.40 -7.11
N PHE A 347 19.84 14.61 -6.96
CA PHE A 347 18.67 14.66 -7.82
C PHE A 347 17.45 15.30 -7.14
N ASP A 348 17.47 15.49 -5.83
CA ASP A 348 16.33 15.97 -5.02
C ASP A 348 15.07 15.09 -5.17
N ILE A 349 15.24 13.77 -5.23
CA ILE A 349 14.11 12.83 -5.31
C ILE A 349 13.23 12.90 -4.05
N ASP A 350 11.94 12.62 -4.21
CA ASP A 350 10.93 12.71 -3.14
C ASP A 350 10.57 11.36 -2.52
N GLY A 351 10.91 10.27 -3.19
CA GLY A 351 10.64 8.94 -2.68
C GLY A 351 11.56 7.87 -3.25
N ILE A 352 11.60 6.73 -2.57
CA ILE A 352 12.30 5.52 -2.98
C ILE A 352 11.37 4.33 -2.81
N ARG A 353 11.18 3.57 -3.89
CA ARG A 353 10.51 2.26 -3.84
C ARG A 353 11.60 1.17 -3.77
N PHE A 354 11.48 0.29 -2.80
CA PHE A 354 12.41 -0.83 -2.59
C PHE A 354 11.87 -2.09 -3.24
N ASP A 355 12.58 -2.53 -4.27
CA ASP A 355 12.34 -3.78 -5.00
C ASP A 355 12.53 -4.99 -4.08
N VAL A 356 11.64 -6.01 -4.20
CA VAL A 356 11.65 -7.21 -3.35
C VAL A 356 11.81 -6.84 -1.86
N GLY A 357 11.04 -5.85 -1.42
CA GLY A 357 11.20 -5.20 -0.11
C GLY A 357 11.01 -6.13 1.09
N ASN A 358 10.35 -7.27 0.91
CA ASN A 358 10.15 -8.29 1.95
C ASN A 358 11.36 -9.21 2.17
N GLU A 359 12.36 -9.20 1.29
CA GLU A 359 13.56 -10.02 1.42
C GLU A 359 14.80 -9.24 1.89
N VAL A 360 14.67 -7.93 2.05
CA VAL A 360 15.70 -7.06 2.62
C VAL A 360 15.63 -7.12 4.14
N SER A 361 16.77 -7.13 4.85
CA SER A 361 16.76 -7.27 6.29
C SER A 361 16.14 -6.06 7.01
N HIS A 362 15.38 -6.30 8.08
CA HIS A 362 14.81 -5.25 8.92
C HIS A 362 15.88 -4.28 9.45
N ARG A 363 17.08 -4.79 9.83
CA ARG A 363 18.20 -3.96 10.26
C ARG A 363 18.63 -2.96 9.18
N PHE A 364 18.72 -3.40 7.92
CA PHE A 364 19.07 -2.54 6.80
C PHE A 364 18.01 -1.44 6.60
N LEU A 365 16.73 -1.82 6.60
CA LEU A 365 15.63 -0.87 6.39
C LEU A 365 15.57 0.21 7.47
N LYS A 366 15.73 -0.17 8.75
CA LYS A 366 15.77 0.78 9.87
C LYS A 366 16.91 1.77 9.72
N ARG A 367 18.10 1.30 9.34
CA ARG A 367 19.28 2.15 9.12
C ARG A 367 19.13 3.09 7.92
N ILE A 368 18.59 2.61 6.81
CA ILE A 368 18.27 3.43 5.62
C ILE A 368 17.25 4.51 6.00
N ARG A 369 16.15 4.14 6.66
CA ARG A 369 15.15 5.11 7.12
C ARG A 369 15.76 6.17 8.02
N GLU A 370 16.43 5.77 9.09
CA GLU A 370 17.06 6.69 10.03
C GLU A 370 17.99 7.68 9.30
N HIS A 371 18.84 7.15 8.42
CA HIS A 371 19.78 7.96 7.64
C HIS A 371 19.04 8.95 6.73
N LEU A 372 18.10 8.50 5.93
CA LEU A 372 17.40 9.34 4.96
C LEU A 372 16.49 10.37 5.61
N LYS A 373 15.79 10.03 6.69
CA LYS A 373 14.91 10.97 7.40
C LYS A 373 15.69 12.11 8.08
N THR A 374 17.01 11.96 8.35
CA THR A 374 17.87 13.07 8.80
C THR A 374 18.21 14.03 7.65
N ILE A 375 18.22 13.57 6.40
CA ILE A 375 18.57 14.36 5.21
C ILE A 375 17.33 15.04 4.61
N LYS A 376 16.27 14.28 4.41
CA LYS A 376 14.98 14.73 3.86
C LYS A 376 13.85 14.12 4.70
N PRO A 377 13.38 14.80 5.76
CA PRO A 377 12.42 14.23 6.74
C PRO A 377 11.11 13.76 6.11
N ASP A 378 10.69 14.36 5.01
CA ASP A 378 9.46 14.07 4.28
C ASP A 378 9.66 13.13 3.07
N ILE A 379 10.83 12.50 2.92
CA ILE A 379 11.04 11.48 1.87
C ILE A 379 10.11 10.30 2.07
N TYR A 380 9.51 9.80 1.00
CA TYR A 380 8.59 8.66 1.01
C TYR A 380 9.36 7.35 0.78
N LEU A 381 9.24 6.39 1.69
CA LEU A 381 9.87 5.07 1.62
C LEU A 381 8.80 4.01 1.40
N LEU A 382 8.75 3.47 0.19
CA LEU A 382 7.75 2.50 -0.27
C LEU A 382 8.37 1.11 -0.43
N GLY A 383 7.80 0.10 0.22
CA GLY A 383 8.20 -1.30 0.03
C GLY A 383 7.37 -2.01 -1.04
N GLU A 384 8.00 -2.80 -1.89
CA GLU A 384 7.28 -3.79 -2.68
C GLU A 384 7.07 -5.05 -1.84
N ILE A 385 5.83 -5.25 -1.40
CA ILE A 385 5.42 -6.44 -0.63
C ILE A 385 4.03 -6.84 -1.12
N TRP A 386 3.89 -8.10 -1.57
CA TRP A 386 2.67 -8.60 -2.20
C TRP A 386 1.66 -9.20 -1.22
N HIS A 387 2.03 -9.35 0.04
CA HIS A 387 1.22 -9.93 1.11
C HIS A 387 1.03 -8.96 2.27
N ASP A 388 0.55 -9.44 3.42
CA ASP A 388 0.46 -8.63 4.64
C ASP A 388 1.85 -8.13 5.05
N ALA A 389 1.98 -6.82 5.12
CA ALA A 389 3.24 -6.11 5.39
C ALA A 389 3.30 -5.50 6.79
N SER A 390 2.43 -5.92 7.71
CA SER A 390 2.33 -5.31 9.05
C SER A 390 3.65 -5.25 9.80
N GLN A 391 4.53 -6.26 9.63
CA GLN A 391 5.83 -6.30 10.30
C GLN A 391 6.83 -5.24 9.81
N TRP A 392 6.67 -4.66 8.62
CA TRP A 392 7.53 -3.59 8.06
C TRP A 392 6.95 -2.18 8.24
N LEU A 393 5.71 -2.07 8.77
CA LEU A 393 4.96 -0.83 8.88
C LEU A 393 4.75 -0.40 10.33
N GLN A 394 5.81 -0.57 11.17
CA GLN A 394 5.78 -0.21 12.59
C GLN A 394 6.34 1.19 12.87
N GLY A 395 6.65 1.98 11.84
CA GLY A 395 7.11 3.35 11.95
C GLY A 395 8.62 3.54 11.82
N ASP A 396 9.39 2.46 11.76
CA ASP A 396 10.85 2.47 11.74
C ASP A 396 11.49 1.86 10.47
N GLU A 397 10.67 1.46 9.48
CA GLU A 397 11.10 0.91 8.20
C GLU A 397 10.43 1.63 7.03
N TYR A 398 9.45 1.01 6.34
CA TYR A 398 8.71 1.68 5.27
C TYR A 398 7.65 2.65 5.82
N ASP A 399 7.35 3.70 5.06
CA ASP A 399 6.18 4.54 5.29
C ASP A 399 4.91 3.82 4.82
N SER A 400 5.02 3.04 3.73
CA SER A 400 3.92 2.27 3.17
C SER A 400 4.42 1.17 2.22
N VAL A 401 3.47 0.44 1.64
CA VAL A 401 3.72 -0.63 0.66
C VAL A 401 2.80 -0.51 -0.55
N MET A 402 3.18 -1.17 -1.64
CA MET A 402 2.32 -1.37 -2.80
C MET A 402 1.16 -2.28 -2.42
N ASN A 403 -0.09 -1.81 -2.59
CA ASN A 403 -1.28 -2.47 -2.07
C ASN A 403 -1.80 -3.58 -3.00
N TYR A 404 -0.96 -4.59 -3.23
CA TYR A 404 -1.32 -5.76 -4.04
C TYR A 404 -2.52 -6.55 -3.48
N PRO A 405 -2.76 -6.65 -2.15
CA PRO A 405 -3.97 -7.27 -1.62
C PRO A 405 -5.26 -6.59 -2.12
N LEU A 406 -5.28 -5.26 -2.22
CA LEU A 406 -6.43 -4.53 -2.77
C LEU A 406 -6.58 -4.76 -4.27
N LEU A 407 -5.48 -4.71 -5.03
CA LEU A 407 -5.45 -5.02 -6.46
C LEU A 407 -6.07 -6.40 -6.72
N SER A 408 -5.56 -7.43 -6.04
CA SER A 408 -6.05 -8.81 -6.20
C SER A 408 -7.54 -8.93 -5.88
N GLY A 409 -7.97 -8.36 -4.76
CA GLY A 409 -9.37 -8.47 -4.34
C GLY A 409 -10.34 -7.72 -5.26
N ILE A 410 -9.94 -6.56 -5.82
CA ILE A 410 -10.74 -5.87 -6.84
C ILE A 410 -10.84 -6.73 -8.10
N HIS A 411 -9.71 -7.24 -8.59
CA HIS A 411 -9.71 -8.11 -9.78
C HIS A 411 -10.57 -9.37 -9.57
N ASP A 412 -10.43 -10.05 -8.44
CA ASP A 412 -11.19 -11.26 -8.13
C ASP A 412 -12.70 -10.99 -8.16
N PHE A 413 -13.15 -9.87 -7.57
CA PHE A 413 -14.56 -9.48 -7.60
C PHE A 413 -15.08 -9.29 -9.02
N PHE A 414 -14.35 -8.65 -9.91
CA PHE A 414 -14.81 -8.42 -11.29
C PHE A 414 -14.66 -9.64 -12.21
N LEU A 415 -13.71 -10.55 -11.90
CA LEU A 415 -13.51 -11.79 -12.66
C LEU A 415 -14.49 -12.90 -12.23
N ASP A 416 -14.65 -13.10 -10.92
CA ASP A 416 -15.55 -14.09 -10.36
C ASP A 416 -16.96 -13.53 -10.19
N LYS A 417 -17.83 -13.83 -11.15
CA LYS A 417 -19.23 -13.38 -11.12
C LYS A 417 -20.05 -13.97 -9.95
N THR A 418 -19.52 -14.98 -9.25
CA THR A 418 -20.20 -15.59 -8.08
C THR A 418 -19.89 -14.86 -6.77
N MET A 419 -18.81 -14.06 -6.74
CA MET A 419 -18.43 -13.27 -5.59
C MET A 419 -19.46 -12.17 -5.30
N LYS A 420 -19.94 -12.09 -4.06
CA LYS A 420 -20.99 -11.15 -3.65
C LYS A 420 -20.41 -9.85 -3.12
N LYS A 421 -21.25 -8.81 -3.07
CA LYS A 421 -20.91 -7.48 -2.52
C LYS A 421 -20.40 -7.53 -1.08
N GLU A 422 -20.90 -8.46 -0.24
CA GLU A 422 -20.40 -8.65 1.13
C GLU A 422 -18.97 -9.17 1.15
N GLU A 423 -18.59 -10.04 0.22
CA GLU A 423 -17.23 -10.55 0.09
C GLU A 423 -16.29 -9.45 -0.38
N PHE A 424 -16.77 -8.57 -1.29
CA PHE A 424 -16.06 -7.36 -1.67
C PHE A 424 -15.88 -6.40 -0.48
N GLU A 425 -16.94 -6.14 0.31
CA GLU A 425 -16.85 -5.35 1.54
C GLU A 425 -15.78 -5.92 2.49
N TYR A 426 -15.81 -7.23 2.73
CA TYR A 426 -14.85 -7.89 3.64
C TYR A 426 -13.41 -7.74 3.15
N MET A 427 -13.20 -7.90 1.85
CA MET A 427 -11.88 -7.74 1.22
C MET A 427 -11.37 -6.32 1.38
N VAL A 428 -12.17 -5.30 1.04
CA VAL A 428 -11.78 -3.89 1.19
C VAL A 428 -11.53 -3.55 2.66
N ASN A 429 -12.44 -3.93 3.57
CA ASN A 429 -12.28 -3.70 4.99
C ASN A 429 -11.00 -4.35 5.54
N ARG A 430 -10.67 -5.57 5.10
CA ARG A 430 -9.42 -6.25 5.47
C ARG A 430 -8.21 -5.39 5.08
N CYS A 431 -8.15 -4.87 3.85
CA CYS A 431 -7.01 -4.07 3.39
C CYS A 431 -6.76 -2.84 4.27
N TYR A 432 -7.81 -2.22 4.81
CA TYR A 432 -7.71 -1.01 5.64
C TYR A 432 -7.75 -1.28 7.16
N THR A 433 -7.68 -2.53 7.59
CA THR A 433 -7.53 -2.93 9.00
C THR A 433 -6.20 -3.65 9.27
N MET A 434 -5.38 -3.86 8.24
CA MET A 434 -4.07 -4.51 8.41
C MET A 434 -3.01 -3.59 9.02
N TYR A 435 -3.10 -2.28 8.80
CA TYR A 435 -2.04 -1.32 9.15
C TYR A 435 -2.58 -0.17 10.00
N MET A 436 -1.67 0.59 10.63
CA MET A 436 -2.01 1.84 11.31
C MET A 436 -2.57 2.87 10.32
N GLN A 437 -3.34 3.82 10.82
CA GLN A 437 -3.96 4.85 9.99
C GLN A 437 -2.94 5.62 9.15
N GLN A 438 -1.81 6.02 9.76
CA GLN A 438 -0.76 6.77 9.07
C GLN A 438 -0.23 6.04 7.83
N ASN A 439 -0.08 4.71 7.90
CA ASN A 439 0.34 3.89 6.76
C ASN A 439 -0.79 3.77 5.72
N ASN A 440 -2.05 3.59 6.18
CA ASN A 440 -3.21 3.50 5.30
C ASN A 440 -3.45 4.80 4.52
N ASP A 441 -3.19 5.97 5.14
CA ASP A 441 -3.35 7.28 4.49
C ASP A 441 -2.41 7.44 3.29
N VAL A 442 -1.28 6.74 3.27
CA VAL A 442 -0.25 6.81 2.22
C VAL A 442 -0.04 5.48 1.48
N LEU A 443 -0.99 4.51 1.59
CA LEU A 443 -0.93 3.26 0.84
C LEU A 443 -0.84 3.53 -0.66
N PHE A 444 0.10 2.85 -1.32
CA PHE A 444 0.28 2.97 -2.75
C PHE A 444 -0.66 2.00 -3.48
N ASN A 445 -1.83 2.51 -3.86
CA ASN A 445 -2.87 1.73 -4.53
C ASN A 445 -2.64 1.67 -6.03
N LEU A 446 -2.74 0.49 -6.61
CA LEU A 446 -2.56 0.25 -8.04
C LEU A 446 -3.54 -0.84 -8.52
N LEU A 447 -3.81 -0.87 -9.83
CA LEU A 447 -4.62 -1.92 -10.48
C LEU A 447 -3.84 -2.66 -11.56
N ASP A 448 -2.75 -2.08 -12.05
CA ASP A 448 -1.79 -2.68 -12.95
C ASP A 448 -0.39 -2.11 -12.72
N SER A 449 0.64 -2.77 -13.22
CA SER A 449 2.03 -2.38 -13.13
C SER A 449 2.87 -3.02 -14.23
N HIS A 450 4.17 -2.81 -14.20
CA HIS A 450 5.13 -3.45 -15.10
C HIS A 450 5.32 -4.96 -14.85
N ASP A 451 4.82 -5.49 -13.72
CA ASP A 451 4.90 -6.91 -13.32
C ASP A 451 3.57 -7.65 -13.46
N THR A 452 2.50 -6.93 -13.75
CA THR A 452 1.16 -7.50 -13.87
C THR A 452 0.58 -7.32 -15.26
N GLU A 453 -0.41 -8.12 -15.58
CA GLU A 453 -1.25 -7.86 -16.74
C GLU A 453 -1.93 -6.50 -16.63
N ARG A 454 -2.05 -5.77 -17.75
CA ARG A 454 -2.72 -4.47 -17.78
C ARG A 454 -4.21 -4.60 -17.51
N LEU A 455 -4.76 -3.62 -16.80
CA LEU A 455 -6.14 -3.61 -16.36
C LEU A 455 -7.14 -3.85 -17.51
N MET A 456 -6.98 -3.17 -18.66
CA MET A 456 -7.86 -3.32 -19.80
C MET A 456 -7.77 -4.71 -20.43
N ASN A 457 -6.60 -5.32 -20.46
CA ASN A 457 -6.39 -6.65 -21.07
C ASN A 457 -7.16 -7.76 -20.36
N ARG A 458 -7.45 -7.63 -19.05
CA ARG A 458 -8.20 -8.64 -18.28
C ARG A 458 -9.66 -8.72 -18.63
N PHE A 459 -10.27 -7.60 -18.99
CA PHE A 459 -11.73 -7.49 -19.10
C PHE A 459 -12.21 -7.21 -20.51
N HIS A 460 -11.41 -6.56 -21.36
CA HIS A 460 -11.78 -6.08 -22.68
C HIS A 460 -13.13 -5.34 -22.70
N ASP A 461 -13.46 -4.68 -21.57
CA ASP A 461 -14.71 -3.98 -21.30
C ASP A 461 -14.41 -2.63 -20.63
N LEU A 462 -14.70 -1.56 -21.35
CA LEU A 462 -14.33 -0.21 -20.92
C LEU A 462 -15.14 0.27 -19.70
N ASP A 463 -16.36 -0.22 -19.50
CA ASP A 463 -17.19 0.18 -18.37
C ASP A 463 -16.71 -0.52 -17.08
N LYS A 464 -16.38 -1.80 -17.13
CA LYS A 464 -15.71 -2.51 -16.03
C LYS A 464 -14.33 -1.92 -15.69
N PHE A 465 -13.59 -1.49 -16.71
CA PHE A 465 -12.33 -0.79 -16.53
C PHE A 465 -12.51 0.50 -15.69
N TYR A 466 -13.51 1.32 -16.04
CA TYR A 466 -13.80 2.54 -15.30
C TYR A 466 -14.45 2.31 -13.93
N GLN A 467 -15.19 1.21 -13.73
CA GLN A 467 -15.64 0.81 -12.39
C GLN A 467 -14.46 0.61 -11.44
N GLN A 468 -13.44 -0.13 -11.87
CA GLN A 468 -12.26 -0.41 -11.05
C GLN A 468 -11.43 0.85 -10.81
N LEU A 469 -11.26 1.71 -11.81
CA LEU A 469 -10.62 3.02 -11.63
C LEU A 469 -11.41 3.92 -10.67
N SER A 470 -12.73 3.85 -10.68
CA SER A 470 -13.56 4.60 -9.72
C SER A 470 -13.31 4.15 -8.29
N ILE A 471 -13.10 2.86 -8.05
CA ILE A 471 -12.67 2.33 -6.75
C ILE A 471 -11.28 2.87 -6.40
N LEU A 472 -10.31 2.79 -7.32
CA LEU A 472 -8.94 3.26 -7.12
C LEU A 472 -8.90 4.73 -6.69
N PHE A 473 -9.68 5.60 -7.35
CA PHE A 473 -9.67 7.03 -7.09
C PHE A 473 -10.53 7.48 -5.90
N THR A 474 -11.40 6.62 -5.38
CA THR A 474 -12.28 6.98 -4.25
C THR A 474 -11.92 6.27 -2.94
N LEU A 475 -11.14 5.20 -2.94
CA LEU A 475 -10.64 4.59 -1.70
C LEU A 475 -9.44 5.35 -1.11
N PRO A 476 -9.18 5.22 0.22
CA PRO A 476 -8.05 5.86 0.89
C PRO A 476 -6.69 5.40 0.34
N GLY A 477 -5.63 6.15 0.63
CA GLY A 477 -4.28 5.91 0.14
C GLY A 477 -3.92 6.82 -1.04
N SER A 478 -2.90 6.49 -1.79
CA SER A 478 -2.34 7.26 -2.89
C SER A 478 -2.44 6.46 -4.20
N PRO A 479 -3.33 6.83 -5.14
CA PRO A 479 -3.55 6.06 -6.35
C PRO A 479 -2.39 6.18 -7.33
N CYS A 480 -2.04 5.06 -7.97
CA CYS A 480 -1.08 4.99 -9.06
C CYS A 480 -1.73 4.41 -10.31
N ILE A 481 -1.47 5.03 -11.45
CA ILE A 481 -1.74 4.48 -12.77
C ILE A 481 -0.44 4.16 -13.49
N TYR A 482 -0.41 3.05 -14.18
CA TYR A 482 0.72 2.65 -15.03
C TYR A 482 0.63 3.38 -16.38
N TYR A 483 1.76 3.77 -16.99
CA TYR A 483 1.74 4.50 -18.26
C TYR A 483 0.88 3.81 -19.31
N GLY A 484 0.05 4.57 -20.03
CA GLY A 484 -0.88 4.04 -21.02
C GLY A 484 -2.23 3.56 -20.45
N THR A 485 -2.40 3.48 -19.13
CA THR A 485 -3.70 3.14 -18.52
C THR A 485 -4.73 4.23 -18.81
N GLU A 486 -4.34 5.49 -18.96
CA GLU A 486 -5.23 6.61 -19.33
C GLU A 486 -5.88 6.48 -20.71
N ILE A 487 -5.31 5.65 -21.57
CA ILE A 487 -5.87 5.32 -22.89
C ILE A 487 -6.39 3.88 -22.98
N ALA A 488 -6.51 3.20 -21.85
CA ALA A 488 -6.90 1.80 -21.74
C ALA A 488 -6.01 0.85 -22.57
N MET A 489 -4.70 1.06 -22.51
CA MET A 489 -3.72 0.25 -23.24
C MET A 489 -3.76 -1.20 -22.76
N GLU A 490 -3.73 -2.15 -23.72
CA GLU A 490 -3.70 -3.58 -23.45
C GLU A 490 -2.28 -4.13 -23.37
N GLY A 491 -2.11 -5.25 -22.71
CA GLY A 491 -0.88 -6.02 -22.60
C GLY A 491 -1.05 -7.15 -21.59
N ALA A 492 -0.66 -8.36 -21.97
CA ALA A 492 -0.68 -9.54 -21.10
C ALA A 492 0.43 -9.44 -20.01
N HIS A 493 0.71 -10.55 -19.32
CA HIS A 493 1.79 -10.58 -18.34
C HIS A 493 3.15 -10.14 -18.90
N ASP A 494 4.07 -9.74 -18.01
CA ASP A 494 5.46 -9.45 -18.32
C ASP A 494 6.07 -10.50 -19.32
N PRO A 495 6.72 -10.03 -20.39
CA PRO A 495 7.05 -8.64 -20.73
C PRO A 495 5.99 -7.90 -21.59
N ASP A 496 4.88 -8.51 -21.96
CA ASP A 496 3.90 -7.93 -22.90
C ASP A 496 3.20 -6.67 -22.34
N CYS A 497 3.02 -6.57 -21.02
CA CYS A 497 2.51 -5.34 -20.35
C CYS A 497 3.45 -4.12 -20.55
N ARG A 498 4.69 -4.34 -21.02
CA ARG A 498 5.72 -3.31 -21.23
C ARG A 498 5.82 -2.86 -22.70
N ARG A 499 4.71 -2.84 -23.44
CA ARG A 499 4.64 -2.27 -24.80
C ARG A 499 4.90 -0.77 -24.80
N CYS A 500 5.38 -0.21 -25.90
CA CYS A 500 5.66 1.21 -26.00
C CYS A 500 4.40 2.06 -25.94
N MET A 501 4.51 3.25 -25.32
CA MET A 501 3.44 4.25 -25.32
C MET A 501 3.14 4.71 -26.75
N PRO A 502 1.88 4.64 -27.23
CA PRO A 502 1.52 4.97 -28.61
C PRO A 502 1.32 6.48 -28.81
N TRP A 503 2.39 7.26 -28.69
CA TRP A 503 2.35 8.71 -28.79
C TRP A 503 1.73 9.24 -30.08
N SER A 504 1.88 8.53 -31.19
CA SER A 504 1.26 8.90 -32.47
C SER A 504 -0.27 8.79 -32.48
N GLU A 505 -0.85 8.04 -31.55
CA GLU A 505 -2.28 7.78 -31.45
C GLU A 505 -2.97 8.58 -30.34
N ILE A 506 -2.19 9.29 -29.51
CA ILE A 506 -2.71 10.04 -28.36
C ILE A 506 -3.76 11.07 -28.78
N GLU A 507 -3.55 11.75 -29.92
CA GLU A 507 -4.45 12.80 -30.44
C GLU A 507 -5.69 12.23 -31.16
N SER A 508 -5.85 10.90 -31.26
CA SER A 508 -7.05 10.32 -31.83
C SER A 508 -8.28 10.67 -30.99
N GLU A 509 -9.44 10.84 -31.64
CA GLU A 509 -10.70 11.18 -30.96
C GLU A 509 -11.05 10.17 -29.87
N GLU A 510 -10.79 8.89 -30.12
CA GLU A 510 -11.03 7.81 -29.18
C GLU A 510 -10.16 7.95 -27.92
N ASN A 511 -8.84 8.12 -28.09
CA ASN A 511 -7.92 8.26 -26.96
C ASN A 511 -8.15 9.57 -26.19
N GLN A 512 -8.48 10.66 -26.86
CA GLN A 512 -8.85 11.91 -26.20
C GLN A 512 -10.10 11.77 -25.32
N LYS A 513 -11.11 10.97 -25.72
CA LYS A 513 -12.26 10.65 -24.88
C LYS A 513 -11.86 9.84 -23.64
N LYS A 514 -10.98 8.85 -23.79
CA LYS A 514 -10.46 8.05 -22.66
C LYS A 514 -9.67 8.94 -21.69
N ILE A 515 -8.74 9.75 -22.20
CA ILE A 515 -7.95 10.72 -21.41
C ILE A 515 -8.86 11.70 -20.67
N ALA A 516 -9.89 12.23 -21.33
CA ALA A 516 -10.85 13.14 -20.70
C ALA A 516 -11.63 12.47 -19.56
N THR A 517 -11.98 11.19 -19.70
CA THR A 517 -12.66 10.41 -18.66
C THR A 517 -11.70 10.14 -17.48
N MET A 518 -10.46 9.73 -17.75
CA MET A 518 -9.44 9.55 -16.73
C MET A 518 -9.18 10.86 -15.96
N ARG A 519 -9.06 11.97 -16.68
CA ARG A 519 -8.89 13.31 -16.07
C ARG A 519 -10.03 13.67 -15.13
N LYS A 520 -11.29 13.32 -15.47
CA LYS A 520 -12.43 13.53 -14.56
C LYS A 520 -12.27 12.78 -13.24
N LEU A 521 -11.85 11.51 -13.27
CA LEU A 521 -11.60 10.71 -12.06
C LEU A 521 -10.44 11.27 -11.24
N ILE A 522 -9.35 11.65 -11.90
CA ILE A 522 -8.21 12.29 -11.23
C ILE A 522 -8.64 13.60 -10.56
N MET A 523 -9.38 14.45 -11.27
CA MET A 523 -9.85 15.74 -10.73
C MET A 523 -10.88 15.55 -9.62
N LEU A 524 -11.75 14.54 -9.71
CA LEU A 524 -12.65 14.15 -8.61
C LEU A 524 -11.82 13.86 -7.34
N ARG A 525 -10.82 12.98 -7.43
CA ARG A 525 -9.94 12.65 -6.31
C ARG A 525 -9.23 13.88 -5.73
N ARG A 526 -8.76 14.78 -6.58
CA ARG A 526 -8.04 15.99 -6.15
C ARG A 526 -8.96 17.01 -5.48
N ASN A 527 -10.17 17.19 -5.98
CA ASN A 527 -11.12 18.20 -5.52
C ASN A 527 -11.94 17.71 -4.30
N GLU A 528 -12.30 16.44 -4.27
CA GLU A 528 -13.12 15.85 -3.20
C GLU A 528 -12.21 15.24 -2.12
N LYS A 529 -11.87 16.03 -1.10
CA LYS A 529 -11.03 15.56 0.04
C LYS A 529 -11.59 14.31 0.71
N VAL A 530 -12.91 14.16 0.73
CA VAL A 530 -13.60 12.99 1.28
C VAL A 530 -13.17 11.67 0.62
N CYS A 531 -12.71 11.67 -0.65
CA CYS A 531 -12.13 10.50 -1.30
C CYS A 531 -10.89 9.95 -0.58
N ARG A 532 -10.17 10.79 0.17
CA ARG A 532 -8.95 10.43 0.89
C ARG A 532 -9.20 9.92 2.31
N SER A 533 -10.40 10.14 2.86
CA SER A 533 -10.77 9.75 4.21
C SER A 533 -10.78 8.24 4.40
N LEU A 534 -10.30 7.75 5.56
CA LEU A 534 -10.42 6.35 5.99
C LEU A 534 -11.81 5.99 6.53
N HIS A 535 -12.68 7.01 6.74
CA HIS A 535 -14.04 6.77 7.19
C HIS A 535 -14.94 6.44 5.99
N PHE A 536 -15.23 5.16 5.85
CA PHE A 536 -16.19 4.65 4.86
C PHE A 536 -16.92 3.42 5.41
N HIS A 537 -18.12 3.19 4.91
CA HIS A 537 -18.94 2.01 5.25
C HIS A 537 -19.76 1.57 4.05
N PHE A 538 -20.22 0.33 4.08
CA PHE A 538 -21.07 -0.29 3.07
C PHE A 538 -22.50 -0.39 3.60
N PRO A 539 -23.46 0.45 3.13
CA PRO A 539 -24.84 0.42 3.61
C PRO A 539 -25.60 -0.85 3.19
N ASN A 540 -25.18 -1.50 2.10
CA ASN A 540 -25.88 -2.64 1.50
C ASN A 540 -27.35 -2.33 1.17
N GLY A 541 -27.64 -1.11 0.72
CA GLY A 541 -28.97 -0.59 0.46
C GLY A 541 -29.69 -1.22 -0.75
N TYR A 542 -28.99 -1.95 -1.61
CA TYR A 542 -29.51 -2.59 -2.81
C TYR A 542 -29.58 -4.10 -2.62
N GLU A 543 -30.64 -4.75 -3.15
CA GLU A 543 -30.86 -6.20 -3.00
C GLU A 543 -29.93 -7.04 -3.88
N ASN A 544 -29.52 -6.51 -5.05
CA ASN A 544 -28.65 -7.23 -5.98
C ASN A 544 -27.27 -7.48 -5.36
N ASP A 545 -26.83 -8.73 -5.34
CA ASP A 545 -25.57 -9.20 -4.73
C ASP A 545 -24.31 -8.68 -5.45
N ARG A 546 -24.46 -8.10 -6.65
CA ARG A 546 -23.36 -7.52 -7.44
C ARG A 546 -23.40 -6.00 -7.52
N CYS A 547 -24.34 -5.37 -6.82
CA CYS A 547 -24.44 -3.92 -6.70
C CYS A 547 -23.67 -3.45 -5.45
N VAL A 548 -22.46 -2.94 -5.66
CA VAL A 548 -21.59 -2.45 -4.58
C VAL A 548 -21.92 -0.99 -4.30
N GLU A 549 -22.24 -0.69 -3.06
CA GLU A 549 -22.48 0.65 -2.55
C GLU A 549 -21.55 0.91 -1.36
N TYR A 550 -20.82 2.01 -1.38
CA TYR A 550 -20.14 2.51 -0.20
C TYR A 550 -20.22 4.03 -0.08
N ILE A 551 -20.33 4.48 1.16
CA ILE A 551 -20.39 5.90 1.52
C ILE A 551 -19.10 6.26 2.22
N LYS A 552 -18.47 7.34 1.78
CA LYS A 552 -17.33 7.96 2.42
C LYS A 552 -17.75 9.22 3.17
N LEU A 553 -17.09 9.46 4.30
CA LEU A 553 -17.34 10.59 5.20
C LEU A 553 -16.01 11.19 5.60
N ASP A 554 -15.87 12.51 5.59
CA ASP A 554 -14.72 13.21 6.19
C ASP A 554 -15.05 13.81 7.56
N GLU A 555 -14.04 14.38 8.21
CA GLU A 555 -14.18 15.02 9.53
C GLU A 555 -15.04 16.30 9.47
N GLU A 556 -15.19 16.91 8.29
CA GLU A 556 -16.01 18.11 8.07
C GLU A 556 -17.49 17.76 7.85
N GLY A 557 -17.81 16.46 7.71
CA GLY A 557 -19.16 15.96 7.49
C GLY A 557 -19.56 15.88 6.00
N ASN A 558 -18.63 16.12 5.06
CA ASN A 558 -18.89 15.91 3.65
C ASN A 558 -19.03 14.42 3.35
N LYS A 559 -19.97 14.10 2.44
CA LYS A 559 -20.29 12.71 2.08
C LYS A 559 -20.30 12.52 0.58
N ILE A 560 -19.70 11.43 0.13
CA ILE A 560 -19.89 10.91 -1.23
C ILE A 560 -20.39 9.47 -1.17
N GLU A 561 -21.28 9.15 -2.06
CA GLU A 561 -21.70 7.79 -2.36
C GLU A 561 -21.01 7.32 -3.64
N VAL A 562 -20.54 6.09 -3.63
CA VAL A 562 -20.05 5.37 -4.81
C VAL A 562 -20.91 4.13 -5.00
N LEU A 563 -21.56 4.06 -6.16
CA LEU A 563 -22.42 2.97 -6.54
C LEU A 563 -21.90 2.34 -7.83
N LEU A 564 -21.65 1.03 -7.78
CA LEU A 564 -21.12 0.23 -8.89
C LEU A 564 -22.08 -0.93 -9.18
N ASN A 565 -22.66 -0.93 -10.35
CA ASN A 565 -23.48 -2.04 -10.80
C ASN A 565 -22.64 -3.04 -11.59
N ALA A 566 -22.11 -4.06 -10.93
CA ALA A 566 -21.37 -5.15 -11.57
C ALA A 566 -22.27 -6.36 -11.91
N SER A 567 -23.59 -6.16 -11.95
CA SER A 567 -24.57 -7.18 -12.33
C SER A 567 -24.92 -7.13 -13.81
N ASP A 568 -25.65 -8.15 -14.27
CA ASP A 568 -26.19 -8.23 -15.63
C ASP A 568 -27.61 -7.61 -15.74
N GLU A 569 -28.06 -6.83 -14.71
CA GLU A 569 -29.38 -6.20 -14.64
C GLU A 569 -29.24 -4.69 -14.40
N GLU A 570 -30.21 -3.91 -14.82
CA GLU A 570 -30.34 -2.49 -14.53
C GLU A 570 -30.77 -2.27 -13.07
N ILE A 571 -30.24 -1.24 -12.42
CA ILE A 571 -30.51 -0.91 -11.02
C ILE A 571 -31.19 0.47 -10.94
N LYS A 572 -32.38 0.52 -10.31
CA LYS A 572 -32.98 1.81 -9.98
C LYS A 572 -32.24 2.46 -8.81
N VAL A 573 -31.69 3.65 -9.04
CA VAL A 573 -30.93 4.40 -8.04
C VAL A 573 -31.88 4.97 -6.99
N LYS A 574 -31.47 4.87 -5.71
CA LYS A 574 -32.23 5.39 -4.56
C LYS A 574 -31.66 6.73 -4.12
N GLY A 575 -32.54 7.66 -3.72
CA GLY A 575 -32.15 8.99 -3.21
C GLY A 575 -31.59 9.92 -4.28
N ASP A 576 -31.29 11.14 -3.87
CA ASP A 576 -30.79 12.22 -4.73
C ASP A 576 -29.38 12.64 -4.31
N GLY A 577 -28.66 13.34 -5.19
CA GLY A 577 -27.36 13.90 -4.92
C GLY A 577 -26.75 14.57 -6.15
N GLU A 578 -25.73 15.40 -5.93
CA GLU A 578 -24.98 16.04 -7.03
C GLU A 578 -24.08 14.99 -7.70
N VAL A 579 -24.31 14.70 -8.97
CA VAL A 579 -23.50 13.75 -9.73
C VAL A 579 -22.11 14.34 -10.00
N LEU A 580 -21.07 13.69 -9.46
CA LEU A 580 -19.67 14.04 -9.65
C LEU A 580 -19.03 13.27 -10.82
N PHE A 581 -19.42 11.99 -10.97
CA PHE A 581 -19.00 11.14 -12.07
C PHE A 581 -20.05 10.06 -12.31
N ALA A 582 -20.36 9.80 -13.59
CA ALA A 582 -21.28 8.74 -13.95
C ALA A 582 -20.91 8.12 -15.31
N ARG A 583 -21.19 6.82 -15.44
CA ARG A 583 -21.21 6.05 -16.69
C ARG A 583 -22.42 5.12 -16.65
N GLU A 584 -23.04 4.89 -17.81
CA GLU A 584 -24.26 4.07 -17.93
C GLU A 584 -25.33 4.46 -16.89
N PHE A 585 -25.57 5.77 -16.74
CA PHE A 585 -26.58 6.35 -15.84
C PHE A 585 -27.39 7.41 -16.57
N ASP A 586 -28.72 7.28 -16.57
CA ASP A 586 -29.64 8.18 -17.26
C ASP A 586 -30.29 9.25 -16.37
N GLY A 587 -29.98 9.26 -15.08
CA GLY A 587 -30.55 10.13 -14.06
C GLY A 587 -31.46 9.39 -13.07
N GLU A 588 -31.89 8.18 -13.38
CA GLU A 588 -32.75 7.34 -12.55
C GLU A 588 -32.26 5.87 -12.49
N ILE A 589 -31.83 5.35 -13.61
CA ILE A 589 -31.41 3.96 -13.79
C ILE A 589 -29.90 3.89 -14.00
N LEU A 590 -29.24 3.03 -13.24
CA LEU A 590 -27.86 2.66 -13.43
C LEU A 590 -27.78 1.36 -14.23
N GLY A 591 -27.30 1.46 -15.46
CA GLY A 591 -27.22 0.35 -16.41
C GLY A 591 -26.22 -0.73 -15.99
N VAL A 592 -26.14 -1.78 -16.78
CA VAL A 592 -25.16 -2.87 -16.62
C VAL A 592 -23.73 -2.32 -16.69
N ASN A 593 -22.86 -2.74 -15.78
CA ASN A 593 -21.51 -2.21 -15.59
C ASN A 593 -21.46 -0.68 -15.31
N GLY A 594 -22.57 -0.09 -14.89
CA GLY A 594 -22.68 1.33 -14.62
C GLY A 594 -21.95 1.76 -13.35
N THR A 595 -21.52 3.02 -13.35
CA THR A 595 -20.84 3.70 -12.21
C THR A 595 -21.56 5.00 -11.91
N LEU A 596 -21.81 5.27 -10.64
CA LEU A 596 -22.29 6.55 -10.15
C LEU A 596 -21.49 6.97 -8.93
N ILE A 597 -20.94 8.18 -8.96
CA ILE A 597 -20.32 8.84 -7.80
C ILE A 597 -21.04 10.16 -7.63
N ARG A 598 -21.61 10.39 -6.45
CA ARG A 598 -22.36 11.62 -6.15
C ARG A 598 -22.07 12.15 -4.75
N ARG A 599 -22.22 13.47 -4.58
CA ARG A 599 -22.21 14.13 -3.28
C ARG A 599 -23.62 14.03 -2.67
N MET A 600 -23.68 13.63 -1.39
CA MET A 600 -24.93 13.46 -0.65
C MET A 600 -25.26 14.68 0.21
#